data_1213bd4518172d74849634a7e9775587
#
_entry.id   1213bd4518172d74849634a7e9775587
#
_cell.length_a   1.000
_cell.length_b   1.000
_cell.length_c   1.000
_cell.angle_alpha   90.00
_cell.angle_beta   90.00
_cell.angle_gamma   90.00
#
_symmetry.space_group_name_H-M   'P 1'
#
loop_
_entity.id
_entity.type
_entity.pdbx_description
1 polymer ?
#
loop_
_entity_poly.entity_id
_entity_poly.type
_entity_poly.pdbx_seq_one_letter_code
_entity_poly.pdbx_strand_id
1 'polypeptide(L)'
;MNRMVQRAEPMEEARKAPELVIFGDLGYDELHAPKIDMKTQGGSAYYAAAGASRFSDRVELLSIVGSDYDIGKLALLGVDMEGVQTSQGSSFLCVCKYAPDGYRRNIELFPGVREKFSVRMIPEHYLKSKYYYIATTDPKKQSDVASYIRSVVKDAVIGIDTVKEYLVNRHAEISAAMAIADLLFFDMNEFGFIDKQLLESKEFVYKLGRYGAVYSGKGTAFYAKAPSVKSVEKSGSGDILGGAFMAQIAAGIAPKLALKNAVELASMSVTAFGIDHIIRNRT
;
A
#
# COMPACT_ATOMS: atom_id res chain seq x y z
N MET A 1 -52.18 -16.61 28.84
CA MET A 1 -51.53 -17.15 27.64
C MET A 1 -50.69 -16.03 27.00
N ASN A 2 -49.45 -15.84 27.46
CA ASN A 2 -48.54 -14.85 26.91
C ASN A 2 -47.70 -15.51 25.79
N ARG A 3 -47.95 -15.16 24.55
CA ARG A 3 -47.06 -15.52 23.43
C ARG A 3 -45.88 -14.56 23.47
N MET A 4 -44.71 -15.08 23.87
CA MET A 4 -43.43 -14.42 23.61
C MET A 4 -43.20 -14.38 22.10
N VAL A 5 -43.23 -13.16 21.57
CA VAL A 5 -42.74 -12.90 20.20
C VAL A 5 -41.21 -12.97 20.28
N GLN A 6 -40.62 -14.04 19.82
CA GLN A 6 -39.19 -14.11 19.54
C GLN A 6 -38.93 -13.12 18.40
N ARG A 7 -38.20 -12.02 18.69
CA ARG A 7 -37.60 -11.18 17.66
C ARG A 7 -36.51 -12.01 17.00
N ALA A 8 -36.70 -12.31 15.72
CA ALA A 8 -35.62 -12.83 14.89
C ALA A 8 -34.49 -11.79 14.88
N GLU A 9 -33.29 -12.21 15.26
CA GLU A 9 -32.08 -11.42 15.05
C GLU A 9 -31.93 -11.21 13.54
N PRO A 10 -31.54 -9.99 13.08
CA PRO A 10 -31.30 -9.76 11.67
C PRO A 10 -30.21 -10.74 11.21
N MET A 11 -30.49 -11.52 10.19
CA MET A 11 -29.49 -12.34 9.51
C MET A 11 -28.37 -11.41 9.07
N GLU A 12 -27.18 -11.58 9.64
CA GLU A 12 -25.97 -10.93 9.20
C GLU A 12 -25.79 -11.29 7.73
N GLU A 13 -25.99 -10.31 6.84
CA GLU A 13 -25.74 -10.50 5.42
C GLU A 13 -24.29 -10.97 5.29
N ALA A 14 -24.08 -12.17 4.74
CA ALA A 14 -22.74 -12.76 4.63
C ALA A 14 -21.83 -11.77 3.88
N ARG A 15 -20.92 -11.11 4.61
CA ARG A 15 -19.95 -10.18 4.04
C ARG A 15 -19.22 -10.86 2.88
N LYS A 16 -19.23 -10.25 1.71
CA LYS A 16 -18.45 -10.73 0.57
C LYS A 16 -16.97 -10.77 0.96
N ALA A 17 -16.25 -11.79 0.52
CA ALA A 17 -14.80 -11.88 0.75
C ALA A 17 -14.09 -10.62 0.21
N PRO A 18 -13.05 -10.11 0.90
CA PRO A 18 -12.21 -9.03 0.39
C PRO A 18 -11.65 -9.37 -0.99
N GLU A 19 -11.54 -8.39 -1.86
CA GLU A 19 -10.86 -8.56 -3.15
C GLU A 19 -9.36 -8.34 -2.98
N LEU A 20 -8.98 -7.34 -2.17
CA LEU A 20 -7.60 -7.00 -1.86
C LEU A 20 -7.46 -6.58 -0.40
N VAL A 21 -6.54 -7.20 0.32
CA VAL A 21 -6.10 -6.75 1.65
C VAL A 21 -4.77 -5.99 1.52
N ILE A 22 -4.71 -4.77 2.06
CA ILE A 22 -3.51 -3.94 2.06
C ILE A 22 -2.99 -3.83 3.49
N PHE A 23 -1.73 -4.22 3.71
CA PHE A 23 -1.00 -4.03 4.95
C PHE A 23 0.14 -3.02 4.78
N GLY A 24 0.33 -2.12 5.74
CA GLY A 24 1.43 -1.17 5.74
C GLY A 24 1.25 -0.04 6.74
N ASP A 25 2.10 0.96 6.65
CA ASP A 25 2.07 2.10 7.55
C ASP A 25 0.91 3.05 7.25
N LEU A 26 0.20 3.43 8.30
CA LEU A 26 -0.70 4.58 8.38
C LEU A 26 -0.11 5.57 9.37
N GLY A 27 -0.11 6.85 9.05
CA GLY A 27 0.42 7.87 9.93
C GLY A 27 0.46 9.24 9.28
N TYR A 28 1.55 9.94 9.49
CA TYR A 28 1.75 11.29 8.99
C TYR A 28 3.04 11.39 8.17
N ASP A 29 3.01 12.25 7.14
CA ASP A 29 4.17 12.70 6.41
C ASP A 29 4.41 14.18 6.74
N GLU A 30 5.62 14.51 7.21
CA GLU A 30 6.12 15.88 7.30
C GLU A 30 7.05 16.16 6.13
N LEU A 31 6.68 17.16 5.32
CA LEU A 31 7.35 17.49 4.08
C LEU A 31 8.01 18.85 4.22
N HIS A 32 9.35 18.88 4.22
CA HIS A 32 10.15 20.09 4.28
C HIS A 32 10.85 20.32 2.94
N ALA A 33 10.38 21.32 2.19
CA ALA A 33 10.95 21.75 0.91
C ALA A 33 10.97 23.28 0.85
N PRO A 34 11.73 23.93 -0.06
CA PRO A 34 11.89 25.40 -0.08
C PRO A 34 10.60 26.20 -0.13
N LYS A 35 9.49 25.59 -0.59
CA LYS A 35 8.16 26.21 -0.71
C LYS A 35 7.04 25.43 -0.06
N ILE A 36 7.38 24.36 0.64
CA ILE A 36 6.42 23.44 1.27
C ILE A 36 6.97 23.10 2.65
N ASP A 37 6.21 23.42 3.67
CA ASP A 37 6.45 23.01 5.05
C ASP A 37 5.09 22.59 5.61
N MET A 38 4.82 21.29 5.64
CA MET A 38 3.50 20.79 5.97
C MET A 38 3.56 19.40 6.59
N LYS A 39 2.58 19.14 7.45
CA LYS A 39 2.25 17.80 7.95
C LYS A 39 0.91 17.37 7.38
N THR A 40 0.84 16.17 6.84
CA THR A 40 -0.37 15.61 6.25
C THR A 40 -0.51 14.14 6.62
N GLN A 41 -1.71 13.59 6.47
CA GLN A 41 -1.88 12.15 6.51
C GLN A 41 -1.07 11.50 5.41
N GLY A 42 -0.49 10.34 5.71
CA GLY A 42 0.41 9.63 4.84
C GLY A 42 0.66 8.20 5.29
N GLY A 43 1.78 7.66 4.85
CA GLY A 43 2.14 6.28 5.02
C GLY A 43 1.78 5.42 3.80
N SER A 44 2.54 4.36 3.59
CA SER A 44 2.44 3.52 2.40
C SER A 44 1.06 2.92 2.18
N ALA A 45 0.43 2.41 3.25
CA ALA A 45 -0.92 1.84 3.16
C ALA A 45 -2.00 2.89 2.90
N TYR A 46 -1.81 4.14 3.38
CA TYR A 46 -2.71 5.26 3.08
C TYR A 46 -2.79 5.52 1.57
N TYR A 47 -1.65 5.66 0.93
CA TYR A 47 -1.59 5.91 -0.50
C TYR A 47 -1.99 4.69 -1.33
N ALA A 48 -1.58 3.49 -0.91
CA ALA A 48 -1.95 2.26 -1.59
C ALA A 48 -3.46 2.02 -1.58
N ALA A 49 -4.12 2.25 -0.43
CA ALA A 49 -5.58 2.15 -0.30
C ALA A 49 -6.30 3.16 -1.21
N ALA A 50 -5.78 4.40 -1.29
CA ALA A 50 -6.31 5.40 -2.20
C ALA A 50 -6.20 4.95 -3.67
N GLY A 51 -5.06 4.39 -4.08
CA GLY A 51 -4.88 3.84 -5.41
C GLY A 51 -5.82 2.68 -5.72
N ALA A 52 -5.93 1.72 -4.80
CA ALA A 52 -6.76 0.53 -4.93
C ALA A 52 -8.26 0.87 -5.00
N SER A 53 -8.72 1.83 -4.19
CA SER A 53 -10.13 2.24 -4.12
C SER A 53 -10.70 2.80 -5.43
N ARG A 54 -9.85 3.10 -6.42
CA ARG A 54 -10.27 3.52 -7.76
C ARG A 54 -10.68 2.35 -8.65
N PHE A 55 -10.32 1.13 -8.27
CA PHE A 55 -10.51 -0.06 -9.09
C PHE A 55 -11.25 -1.20 -8.38
N SER A 56 -11.46 -1.07 -7.08
CA SER A 56 -12.26 -2.01 -6.28
C SER A 56 -12.95 -1.29 -5.12
N ASP A 57 -14.16 -1.69 -4.80
CA ASP A 57 -14.95 -1.29 -3.62
C ASP A 57 -14.82 -2.30 -2.45
N ARG A 58 -14.01 -3.37 -2.64
CA ARG A 58 -13.74 -4.43 -1.67
C ARG A 58 -12.27 -4.45 -1.28
N VAL A 59 -11.78 -3.28 -0.87
CA VAL A 59 -10.41 -3.08 -0.35
C VAL A 59 -10.47 -3.01 1.16
N GLU A 60 -9.68 -3.86 1.80
CA GLU A 60 -9.58 -3.97 3.25
C GLU A 60 -8.21 -3.46 3.70
N LEU A 61 -8.20 -2.64 4.73
CA LEU A 61 -6.99 -2.03 5.24
C LEU A 61 -6.57 -2.66 6.56
N LEU A 62 -5.31 -3.07 6.65
CA LEU A 62 -4.72 -3.68 7.84
C LEU A 62 -3.55 -2.82 8.31
N SER A 63 -3.66 -2.22 9.50
CA SER A 63 -2.64 -1.36 10.09
C SER A 63 -2.86 -1.15 11.58
N ILE A 64 -1.97 -0.39 12.22
CA ILE A 64 -2.15 0.13 13.57
C ILE A 64 -1.78 1.61 13.62
N VAL A 65 -2.62 2.41 14.26
CA VAL A 65 -2.44 3.86 14.39
C VAL A 65 -2.43 4.29 15.85
N GLY A 66 -1.85 5.43 16.12
CA GLY A 66 -1.91 6.08 17.44
C GLY A 66 -3.26 6.75 17.69
N SER A 67 -3.48 7.14 18.95
CA SER A 67 -4.66 7.91 19.35
C SER A 67 -4.70 9.33 18.76
N ASP A 68 -3.63 9.74 18.09
CA ASP A 68 -3.49 11.03 17.40
C ASP A 68 -3.94 10.97 15.92
N TYR A 69 -4.31 9.79 15.39
CA TYR A 69 -4.63 9.63 13.98
C TYR A 69 -6.09 9.95 13.67
N ASP A 70 -6.30 10.80 12.65
CA ASP A 70 -7.62 11.08 12.10
C ASP A 70 -7.89 10.21 10.87
N ILE A 71 -8.87 9.33 10.93
CA ILE A 71 -9.25 8.44 9.81
C ILE A 71 -10.16 9.10 8.77
N GLY A 72 -10.54 10.37 8.96
CA GLY A 72 -11.60 11.04 8.18
C GLY A 72 -11.41 10.97 6.67
N LYS A 73 -10.21 11.23 6.14
CA LYS A 73 -9.96 11.15 4.69
C LYS A 73 -10.03 9.72 4.14
N LEU A 74 -9.58 8.72 4.91
CA LEU A 74 -9.68 7.31 4.51
C LEU A 74 -11.12 6.85 4.41
N ALA A 75 -12.00 7.32 5.31
CA ALA A 75 -13.43 7.01 5.26
C ALA A 75 -14.07 7.42 3.91
N LEU A 76 -13.58 8.51 3.29
CA LEU A 76 -14.06 8.96 1.98
C LEU A 76 -13.68 8.02 0.83
N LEU A 77 -12.70 7.14 1.04
CA LEU A 77 -12.27 6.16 0.05
C LEU A 77 -13.20 4.94 -0.02
N GLY A 78 -14.08 4.74 0.98
CA GLY A 78 -14.96 3.57 1.07
C GLY A 78 -14.20 2.25 1.21
N VAL A 79 -12.96 2.28 1.73
CA VAL A 79 -12.20 1.08 2.09
C VAL A 79 -12.67 0.59 3.46
N ASP A 80 -12.64 -0.71 3.67
CA ASP A 80 -12.93 -1.28 4.99
C ASP A 80 -11.71 -1.07 5.90
N MET A 81 -11.98 -0.58 7.10
CA MET A 81 -10.95 -0.25 8.10
C MET A 81 -11.08 -1.06 9.40
N GLU A 82 -11.83 -2.16 9.41
CA GLU A 82 -11.98 -3.01 10.59
C GLU A 82 -10.62 -3.54 11.08
N GLY A 83 -9.69 -3.79 10.14
CA GLY A 83 -8.31 -4.18 10.43
C GLY A 83 -7.40 -3.05 10.89
N VAL A 84 -7.88 -1.81 10.99
CA VAL A 84 -7.09 -0.67 11.50
C VAL A 84 -7.29 -0.56 12.99
N GLN A 85 -6.29 -0.99 13.74
CA GLN A 85 -6.31 -0.94 15.22
C GLN A 85 -5.82 0.41 15.73
N THR A 86 -6.43 0.90 16.83
CA THR A 86 -5.94 2.10 17.52
C THR A 86 -5.24 1.73 18.83
N SER A 87 -4.09 2.33 19.09
CA SER A 87 -3.32 2.12 20.33
C SER A 87 -2.91 3.45 20.95
N GLN A 88 -2.73 3.46 22.28
CA GLN A 88 -2.16 4.62 22.97
C GLN A 88 -0.73 4.89 22.50
N GLY A 89 -0.45 6.15 22.13
CA GLY A 89 0.82 6.63 21.61
C GLY A 89 0.66 7.35 20.26
N SER A 90 1.77 7.75 19.68
CA SER A 90 1.80 8.43 18.38
C SER A 90 1.72 7.44 17.22
N SER A 91 1.07 7.85 16.15
CA SER A 91 1.10 7.15 14.87
C SER A 91 2.49 7.18 14.25
N PHE A 92 2.70 6.36 13.23
CA PHE A 92 3.88 6.43 12.38
C PHE A 92 4.07 7.84 11.82
N LEU A 93 5.33 8.30 11.77
CA LEU A 93 5.68 9.58 11.19
C LEU A 93 6.89 9.42 10.27
N CYS A 94 6.74 9.90 9.03
CA CYS A 94 7.81 10.02 8.06
C CYS A 94 8.16 11.49 7.85
N VAL A 95 9.40 11.89 8.13
CA VAL A 95 9.90 13.25 7.90
C VAL A 95 10.78 13.25 6.67
N CYS A 96 10.34 13.95 5.62
CA CYS A 96 11.04 14.04 4.34
C CYS A 96 11.58 15.44 4.10
N LYS A 97 12.90 15.55 3.86
CA LYS A 97 13.57 16.81 3.51
C LYS A 97 13.99 16.80 2.04
N TYR A 98 13.55 17.82 1.30
CA TYR A 98 13.81 17.97 -0.12
C TYR A 98 14.73 19.15 -0.38
N ALA A 99 15.67 19.00 -1.31
CA ALA A 99 16.53 20.08 -1.77
C ALA A 99 15.80 20.95 -2.82
N PRO A 100 16.36 22.15 -3.15
CA PRO A 100 15.79 23.05 -4.18
C PRO A 100 15.62 22.40 -5.57
N ASP A 101 16.42 21.39 -5.88
CA ASP A 101 16.33 20.59 -7.11
C ASP A 101 15.14 19.60 -7.13
N GLY A 102 14.38 19.53 -6.01
CA GLY A 102 13.23 18.65 -5.85
C GLY A 102 13.57 17.19 -5.55
N TYR A 103 14.84 16.87 -5.29
CA TYR A 103 15.24 15.53 -4.83
C TYR A 103 15.17 15.41 -3.31
N ARG A 104 14.65 14.28 -2.84
CA ARG A 104 14.65 13.94 -1.41
C ARG A 104 16.11 13.72 -0.94
N ARG A 105 16.52 14.46 0.08
CA ARG A 105 17.88 14.40 0.66
C ARG A 105 17.93 13.58 1.93
N ASN A 106 16.87 13.62 2.70
CA ASN A 106 16.80 12.88 3.96
C ASN A 106 15.39 12.33 4.17
N ILE A 107 15.34 11.20 4.86
CA ILE A 107 14.11 10.60 5.39
C ILE A 107 14.40 10.13 6.80
N GLU A 108 13.55 10.53 7.74
CA GLU A 108 13.58 10.06 9.11
C GLU A 108 12.26 9.36 9.40
N LEU A 109 12.33 8.13 9.93
CA LEU A 109 11.17 7.30 10.22
C LEU A 109 11.01 7.14 11.72
N PHE A 110 9.86 7.54 12.24
CA PHE A 110 9.48 7.39 13.63
C PHE A 110 8.39 6.33 13.70
N PRO A 111 8.67 5.13 14.23
CA PRO A 111 7.77 3.99 14.13
C PRO A 111 6.44 4.17 14.90
N GLY A 112 6.44 4.96 15.98
CA GLY A 112 5.24 5.14 16.82
C GLY A 112 4.69 3.80 17.31
N VAL A 113 3.37 3.67 17.31
CA VAL A 113 2.68 2.44 17.73
C VAL A 113 2.80 1.30 16.73
N ARG A 114 3.36 1.51 15.53
CA ARG A 114 3.56 0.46 14.51
C ARG A 114 4.23 -0.79 15.07
N GLU A 115 5.16 -0.62 16.00
CA GLU A 115 5.88 -1.75 16.62
C GLU A 115 4.98 -2.72 17.38
N LYS A 116 3.81 -2.25 17.84
CA LYS A 116 2.83 -3.08 18.55
C LYS A 116 2.00 -3.99 17.63
N PHE A 117 2.07 -3.77 16.31
CA PHE A 117 1.33 -4.62 15.37
C PHE A 117 1.73 -6.09 15.49
N SER A 118 0.75 -6.96 15.47
CA SER A 118 0.90 -8.42 15.49
C SER A 118 -0.05 -9.07 14.49
N VAL A 119 0.36 -10.16 13.87
CA VAL A 119 -0.47 -10.97 12.95
C VAL A 119 -1.77 -11.46 13.59
N ARG A 120 -1.84 -11.54 14.93
CA ARG A 120 -3.07 -11.87 15.68
C ARG A 120 -4.15 -10.78 15.57
N MET A 121 -3.81 -9.61 15.09
CA MET A 121 -4.74 -8.49 14.87
C MET A 121 -5.42 -8.57 13.50
N ILE A 122 -5.07 -9.53 12.66
CA ILE A 122 -5.67 -9.72 11.34
C ILE A 122 -7.09 -10.30 11.52
N PRO A 123 -8.14 -9.58 11.07
CA PRO A 123 -9.50 -10.10 11.13
C PRO A 123 -9.63 -11.41 10.33
N GLU A 124 -10.35 -12.38 10.86
CA GLU A 124 -10.46 -13.70 10.21
C GLU A 124 -11.02 -13.63 8.79
N HIS A 125 -11.98 -12.73 8.55
CA HIS A 125 -12.55 -12.59 7.22
C HIS A 125 -11.57 -12.00 6.18
N TYR A 126 -10.51 -11.28 6.60
CA TYR A 126 -9.44 -10.83 5.71
C TYR A 126 -8.64 -12.00 5.13
N LEU A 127 -8.59 -13.12 5.85
CA LEU A 127 -7.95 -14.36 5.38
C LEU A 127 -8.76 -15.10 4.30
N LYS A 128 -9.96 -14.61 3.96
CA LYS A 128 -10.75 -15.10 2.82
C LYS A 128 -10.36 -14.43 1.50
N SER A 129 -9.53 -13.39 1.52
CA SER A 129 -8.93 -12.82 0.31
C SER A 129 -7.94 -13.78 -0.31
N LYS A 130 -7.80 -13.68 -1.62
CA LYS A 130 -6.70 -14.29 -2.35
C LYS A 130 -5.53 -13.32 -2.56
N TYR A 131 -5.78 -12.01 -2.58
CA TYR A 131 -4.79 -11.01 -2.96
C TYR A 131 -4.42 -10.12 -1.78
N TYR A 132 -3.11 -9.96 -1.59
CA TYR A 132 -2.54 -9.18 -0.51
C TYR A 132 -1.47 -8.25 -1.07
N TYR A 133 -1.54 -6.97 -0.70
CA TYR A 133 -0.49 -6.01 -0.97
C TYR A 133 0.15 -5.56 0.33
N ILE A 134 1.39 -5.97 0.54
CA ILE A 134 2.19 -5.58 1.68
C ILE A 134 3.02 -4.38 1.27
N ALA A 135 2.48 -3.19 1.51
CA ALA A 135 3.11 -1.92 1.25
C ALA A 135 4.31 -1.71 2.20
N THR A 136 5.08 -0.67 1.99
CA THR A 136 6.29 -0.39 2.77
C THR A 136 5.96 -0.22 4.26
N THR A 137 6.59 -1.02 5.11
CA THR A 137 6.59 -0.91 6.57
C THR A 137 7.85 -1.57 7.11
N ASP A 138 7.99 -1.74 8.43
CA ASP A 138 9.10 -2.48 9.03
C ASP A 138 9.31 -3.84 8.35
N PRO A 139 10.52 -4.17 7.84
CA PRO A 139 10.77 -5.39 7.07
C PRO A 139 10.44 -6.68 7.83
N LYS A 140 10.64 -6.69 9.17
CA LYS A 140 10.24 -7.84 9.98
C LYS A 140 8.72 -7.99 10.00
N LYS A 141 7.97 -6.90 10.11
CA LYS A 141 6.49 -6.94 10.03
C LYS A 141 6.01 -7.38 8.67
N GLN A 142 6.65 -6.92 7.58
CA GLN A 142 6.34 -7.42 6.23
C GLN A 142 6.55 -8.93 6.15
N SER A 143 7.68 -9.44 6.64
CA SER A 143 7.99 -10.88 6.67
C SER A 143 7.02 -11.66 7.54
N ASP A 144 6.71 -11.17 8.75
CA ASP A 144 5.78 -11.82 9.67
C ASP A 144 4.36 -11.97 9.05
N VAL A 145 3.85 -10.88 8.45
CA VAL A 145 2.53 -10.87 7.79
C VAL A 145 2.53 -11.76 6.55
N ALA A 146 3.54 -11.65 5.67
CA ALA A 146 3.63 -12.48 4.48
C ALA A 146 3.71 -13.97 4.82
N SER A 147 4.54 -14.34 5.81
CA SER A 147 4.68 -15.72 6.28
C SER A 147 3.37 -16.27 6.87
N TYR A 148 2.70 -15.46 7.68
CA TYR A 148 1.42 -15.85 8.27
C TYR A 148 0.36 -16.08 7.18
N ILE A 149 0.17 -15.10 6.27
CA ILE A 149 -0.77 -15.25 5.16
C ILE A 149 -0.46 -16.50 4.34
N ARG A 150 0.80 -16.71 3.97
CA ARG A 150 1.23 -17.90 3.20
C ARG A 150 0.95 -19.20 3.92
N SER A 151 0.99 -19.21 5.26
CA SER A 151 0.73 -20.41 6.06
C SER A 151 -0.75 -20.79 6.12
N VAL A 152 -1.66 -19.80 6.06
CA VAL A 152 -3.11 -20.01 6.25
C VAL A 152 -3.92 -19.92 4.95
N VAL A 153 -3.44 -19.16 3.95
CA VAL A 153 -4.09 -18.98 2.64
C VAL A 153 -3.23 -19.63 1.55
N LYS A 154 -3.60 -20.83 1.13
CA LYS A 154 -2.76 -21.69 0.24
C LYS A 154 -2.49 -21.07 -1.14
N ASP A 155 -3.46 -20.38 -1.71
CA ASP A 155 -3.40 -19.79 -3.05
C ASP A 155 -3.24 -18.26 -3.00
N ALA A 156 -2.74 -17.71 -1.87
CA ALA A 156 -2.48 -16.30 -1.73
C ALA A 156 -1.53 -15.78 -2.81
N VAL A 157 -1.87 -14.62 -3.37
CA VAL A 157 -1.01 -13.83 -4.25
C VAL A 157 -0.55 -12.60 -3.47
N ILE A 158 0.73 -12.55 -3.15
CA ILE A 158 1.33 -11.55 -2.26
C ILE A 158 2.23 -10.62 -3.05
N GLY A 159 1.86 -9.32 -3.12
CA GLY A 159 2.73 -8.26 -3.58
C GLY A 159 3.46 -7.61 -2.41
N ILE A 160 4.76 -7.34 -2.55
CA ILE A 160 5.56 -6.62 -1.54
C ILE A 160 6.23 -5.41 -2.16
N ASP A 161 6.08 -4.26 -1.53
CA ASP A 161 6.81 -3.02 -1.85
C ASP A 161 7.95 -2.80 -0.83
N THR A 162 8.92 -1.98 -1.20
CA THR A 162 10.08 -1.69 -0.37
C THR A 162 10.49 -0.22 -0.44
N VAL A 163 11.53 0.13 0.30
CA VAL A 163 12.19 1.44 0.25
C VAL A 163 13.69 1.26 0.37
N LYS A 164 14.44 2.13 -0.29
CA LYS A 164 15.91 2.08 -0.33
C LYS A 164 16.53 1.97 1.06
N GLU A 165 15.99 2.70 2.03
CA GLU A 165 16.49 2.73 3.40
C GLU A 165 16.51 1.33 4.04
N TYR A 166 15.54 0.48 3.77
CA TYR A 166 15.49 -0.91 4.25
C TYR A 166 16.41 -1.82 3.44
N LEU A 167 16.48 -1.64 2.12
CA LEU A 167 17.40 -2.39 1.26
C LEU A 167 18.88 -2.15 1.63
N VAL A 168 19.21 -0.94 2.08
CA VAL A 168 20.58 -0.59 2.50
C VAL A 168 20.86 -1.02 3.94
N ASN A 169 19.95 -0.72 4.88
CA ASN A 169 20.24 -0.83 6.31
C ASN A 169 19.72 -2.13 6.96
N ARG A 170 18.77 -2.82 6.30
CA ARG A 170 18.12 -4.03 6.80
C ARG A 170 17.94 -5.07 5.68
N HIS A 171 18.96 -5.21 4.83
CA HIS A 171 18.95 -6.01 3.62
C HIS A 171 18.46 -7.45 3.85
N ALA A 172 19.02 -8.13 4.84
CA ALA A 172 18.63 -9.53 5.10
C ALA A 172 17.16 -9.71 5.45
N GLU A 173 16.58 -8.77 6.21
CA GLU A 173 15.18 -8.82 6.62
C GLU A 173 14.23 -8.52 5.45
N ILE A 174 14.53 -7.49 4.65
CA ILE A 174 13.70 -7.15 3.49
C ILE A 174 13.81 -8.21 2.39
N SER A 175 15.00 -8.77 2.14
CA SER A 175 15.18 -9.88 1.19
C SER A 175 14.41 -11.12 1.62
N ALA A 176 14.35 -11.42 2.92
CA ALA A 176 13.55 -12.51 3.44
C ALA A 176 12.03 -12.28 3.21
N ALA A 177 11.54 -11.06 3.41
CA ALA A 177 10.15 -10.71 3.11
C ALA A 177 9.87 -10.84 1.60
N MET A 178 10.73 -10.26 0.74
CA MET A 178 10.61 -10.32 -0.71
C MET A 178 10.64 -11.76 -1.26
N ALA A 179 11.39 -12.66 -0.62
CA ALA A 179 11.45 -14.07 -1.03
C ALA A 179 10.10 -14.79 -0.89
N ILE A 180 9.22 -14.36 0.03
CA ILE A 180 7.87 -14.92 0.23
C ILE A 180 6.89 -14.41 -0.82
N ALA A 181 7.11 -13.22 -1.37
CA ALA A 181 6.23 -12.57 -2.33
C ALA A 181 6.12 -13.33 -3.66
N ASP A 182 5.02 -13.13 -4.37
CA ASP A 182 4.84 -13.50 -5.77
C ASP A 182 5.20 -12.35 -6.70
N LEU A 183 4.95 -11.11 -6.24
CA LEU A 183 5.15 -9.90 -7.02
C LEU A 183 5.92 -8.85 -6.19
N LEU A 184 6.96 -8.28 -6.76
CA LEU A 184 7.80 -7.26 -6.14
C LEU A 184 7.51 -5.88 -6.73
N PHE A 185 7.51 -4.85 -5.88
CA PHE A 185 7.43 -3.45 -6.30
C PHE A 185 8.66 -2.72 -5.82
N PHE A 186 9.30 -1.97 -6.72
CA PHE A 186 10.50 -1.18 -6.40
C PHE A 186 10.73 -0.08 -7.44
N ASP A 187 11.54 0.90 -7.10
CA ASP A 187 11.86 2.04 -7.96
C ASP A 187 13.32 2.02 -8.47
N MET A 188 13.69 3.07 -9.24
CA MET A 188 15.03 3.22 -9.82
C MET A 188 16.14 3.37 -8.77
N ASN A 189 15.82 3.89 -7.58
CA ASN A 189 16.79 4.07 -6.50
C ASN A 189 17.01 2.78 -5.71
N GLU A 190 16.11 1.82 -5.86
CA GLU A 190 16.05 0.56 -5.13
C GLU A 190 16.62 -0.61 -5.95
N PHE A 191 16.45 -0.57 -7.27
CA PHE A 191 16.80 -1.65 -8.19
C PHE A 191 18.20 -2.24 -7.98
N GLY A 192 19.20 -1.36 -7.77
CA GLY A 192 20.60 -1.80 -7.59
C GLY A 192 20.91 -2.52 -6.27
N PHE A 193 19.93 -2.56 -5.35
CA PHE A 193 20.06 -3.18 -4.03
C PHE A 193 19.24 -4.47 -3.90
N ILE A 194 18.48 -4.85 -4.92
CA ILE A 194 17.66 -6.07 -4.91
C ILE A 194 18.50 -7.24 -5.40
N ASP A 195 18.40 -8.37 -4.72
CA ASP A 195 19.09 -9.58 -5.10
C ASP A 195 18.68 -10.05 -6.49
N LYS A 196 19.68 -10.31 -7.33
CA LYS A 196 19.45 -10.73 -8.72
C LYS A 196 18.58 -11.98 -8.83
N GLN A 197 18.74 -12.94 -7.92
CA GLN A 197 17.92 -14.16 -7.87
C GLN A 197 16.43 -13.85 -7.65
N LEU A 198 16.09 -12.83 -6.85
CA LEU A 198 14.71 -12.39 -6.68
C LEU A 198 14.14 -11.84 -7.98
N LEU A 199 14.89 -11.00 -8.69
CA LEU A 199 14.48 -10.44 -9.99
C LEU A 199 14.31 -11.50 -11.08
N GLU A 200 15.11 -12.58 -11.04
CA GLU A 200 15.03 -13.68 -12.00
C GLU A 200 13.87 -14.65 -11.70
N SER A 201 13.46 -14.77 -10.44
CA SER A 201 12.49 -15.76 -9.99
C SER A 201 11.07 -15.21 -9.71
N LYS A 202 10.93 -13.89 -9.60
CA LYS A 202 9.67 -13.23 -9.21
C LYS A 202 9.09 -12.38 -10.33
N GLU A 203 7.77 -12.21 -10.32
CA GLU A 203 7.15 -11.13 -11.09
C GLU A 203 7.46 -9.79 -10.40
N PHE A 204 7.55 -8.71 -11.17
CA PHE A 204 7.79 -7.40 -10.57
C PHE A 204 7.19 -6.23 -11.35
N VAL A 205 6.95 -5.15 -10.63
CA VAL A 205 6.63 -3.81 -11.16
C VAL A 205 7.80 -2.88 -10.82
N TYR A 206 8.53 -2.46 -11.84
CA TYR A 206 9.65 -1.52 -11.74
C TYR A 206 9.18 -0.10 -12.02
N LYS A 207 9.12 0.72 -11.00
CA LYS A 207 8.64 2.11 -11.03
C LYS A 207 9.74 3.05 -11.52
N LEU A 208 9.51 3.75 -12.64
CA LEU A 208 10.47 4.63 -13.32
C LEU A 208 10.15 6.12 -13.11
N GLY A 209 9.37 6.45 -12.09
CA GLY A 209 8.94 7.81 -11.80
C GLY A 209 8.24 8.47 -12.99
N ARG A 210 8.70 9.64 -13.40
CA ARG A 210 8.12 10.40 -14.54
C ARG A 210 8.18 9.67 -15.89
N TYR A 211 8.92 8.60 -15.99
CA TYR A 211 9.00 7.81 -17.22
C TYR A 211 7.93 6.71 -17.29
N GLY A 212 7.26 6.39 -16.18
CA GLY A 212 6.23 5.35 -16.12
C GLY A 212 6.67 4.14 -15.31
N ALA A 213 6.32 2.94 -15.76
CA ALA A 213 6.71 1.70 -15.10
C ALA A 213 6.83 0.53 -16.07
N VAL A 214 7.55 -0.52 -15.66
CA VAL A 214 7.66 -1.81 -16.35
C VAL A 214 7.09 -2.89 -15.46
N TYR A 215 6.24 -3.75 -15.98
CA TYR A 215 5.92 -5.05 -15.42
C TYR A 215 6.73 -6.12 -16.12
N SER A 216 7.27 -7.06 -15.35
CA SER A 216 7.91 -8.27 -15.86
C SER A 216 7.38 -9.49 -15.11
N GLY A 217 6.94 -10.50 -15.83
CA GLY A 217 6.42 -11.73 -15.24
C GLY A 217 5.87 -12.69 -16.29
N LYS A 218 5.82 -13.99 -15.96
CA LYS A 218 5.27 -15.06 -16.80
C LYS A 218 5.86 -15.07 -18.23
N GLY A 219 7.17 -14.77 -18.36
CA GLY A 219 7.86 -14.73 -19.64
C GLY A 219 7.51 -13.52 -20.52
N THR A 220 6.83 -12.50 -19.99
CA THR A 220 6.46 -11.27 -20.69
C THR A 220 6.94 -10.04 -19.94
N ALA A 221 7.16 -8.95 -20.69
CA ALA A 221 7.41 -7.64 -20.11
C ALA A 221 6.60 -6.56 -20.83
N PHE A 222 6.06 -5.60 -20.08
CA PHE A 222 5.27 -4.50 -20.61
C PHE A 222 5.76 -3.18 -20.02
N TYR A 223 5.87 -2.18 -20.84
CA TYR A 223 6.16 -0.81 -20.44
C TYR A 223 4.92 0.06 -20.59
N ALA A 224 4.60 0.82 -19.55
CA ALA A 224 3.59 1.86 -19.58
C ALA A 224 4.27 3.23 -19.38
N LYS A 225 4.13 4.11 -20.37
CA LYS A 225 4.68 5.47 -20.30
C LYS A 225 3.78 6.34 -19.43
N ALA A 226 4.38 7.13 -18.51
CA ALA A 226 3.65 8.13 -17.74
C ALA A 226 3.21 9.32 -18.63
N PRO A 227 1.98 9.83 -18.46
CA PRO A 227 1.60 11.12 -19.01
C PRO A 227 2.46 12.25 -18.44
N SER A 228 2.70 13.27 -19.27
CA SER A 228 3.42 14.46 -18.82
C SER A 228 2.47 15.37 -18.04
N VAL A 229 2.74 15.57 -16.76
CA VAL A 229 1.93 16.40 -15.86
C VAL A 229 2.81 17.39 -15.10
N LYS A 230 2.24 18.52 -14.67
CA LYS A 230 2.90 19.43 -13.73
C LYS A 230 2.73 18.89 -12.31
N SER A 231 3.80 18.39 -11.76
CA SER A 231 3.81 17.85 -10.40
C SER A 231 3.70 18.96 -9.36
N VAL A 232 2.86 18.77 -8.37
CA VAL A 232 2.70 19.59 -7.15
C VAL A 232 3.41 18.89 -6.00
N GLU A 233 3.09 17.62 -5.77
CA GLU A 233 3.65 16.81 -4.69
C GLU A 233 3.77 15.34 -5.18
N LYS A 234 4.81 14.62 -4.77
CA LYS A 234 5.14 13.29 -5.32
C LYS A 234 5.05 12.15 -4.31
N SER A 235 4.85 12.47 -3.04
CA SER A 235 4.80 11.44 -1.99
C SER A 235 3.68 10.45 -2.26
N GLY A 236 3.94 9.18 -1.99
CA GLY A 236 2.97 8.11 -2.12
C GLY A 236 2.57 7.73 -3.55
N SER A 237 3.10 8.40 -4.59
CA SER A 237 2.72 8.05 -5.98
C SER A 237 3.11 6.62 -6.36
N GLY A 238 4.21 6.11 -5.79
CA GLY A 238 4.64 4.72 -5.94
C GLY A 238 3.67 3.73 -5.28
N ASP A 239 3.19 4.07 -4.08
CA ASP A 239 2.23 3.26 -3.34
C ASP A 239 0.84 3.28 -4.02
N ILE A 240 0.41 4.46 -4.53
CA ILE A 240 -0.81 4.58 -5.35
C ILE A 240 -0.74 3.65 -6.56
N LEU A 241 0.40 3.63 -7.26
CA LEU A 241 0.63 2.72 -8.38
C LEU A 241 0.51 1.26 -7.94
N GLY A 242 1.18 0.88 -6.85
CA GLY A 242 1.17 -0.49 -6.33
C GLY A 242 -0.22 -0.94 -5.95
N GLY A 243 -0.96 -0.16 -5.15
CA GLY A 243 -2.33 -0.44 -4.75
C GLY A 243 -3.29 -0.53 -5.94
N ALA A 244 -3.21 0.42 -6.88
CA ALA A 244 -4.01 0.43 -8.10
C ALA A 244 -3.73 -0.77 -9.00
N PHE A 245 -2.46 -1.18 -9.13
CA PHE A 245 -2.08 -2.35 -9.89
C PHE A 245 -2.64 -3.62 -9.25
N MET A 246 -2.41 -3.82 -7.96
CA MET A 246 -2.86 -5.02 -7.24
C MET A 246 -4.38 -5.18 -7.22
N ALA A 247 -5.14 -4.09 -7.05
CA ALA A 247 -6.60 -4.14 -7.11
C ALA A 247 -7.10 -4.63 -8.47
N GLN A 248 -6.48 -4.18 -9.55
CA GLN A 248 -6.85 -4.62 -10.90
C GLN A 248 -6.44 -6.08 -11.18
N ILE A 249 -5.28 -6.53 -10.67
CA ILE A 249 -4.89 -7.95 -10.75
C ILE A 249 -5.90 -8.80 -9.97
N ALA A 250 -6.34 -8.36 -8.80
CA ALA A 250 -7.36 -9.04 -8.01
C ALA A 250 -8.70 -9.13 -8.75
N ALA A 251 -9.08 -8.09 -9.49
CA ALA A 251 -10.26 -8.06 -10.37
C ALA A 251 -10.09 -8.86 -11.68
N GLY A 252 -8.95 -9.53 -11.88
CA GLY A 252 -8.68 -10.35 -13.08
C GLY A 252 -8.29 -9.55 -14.33
N ILE A 253 -7.94 -8.28 -14.18
CA ILE A 253 -7.49 -7.44 -15.29
C ILE A 253 -6.07 -7.86 -15.72
N ALA A 254 -5.85 -7.96 -17.03
CA ALA A 254 -4.56 -8.34 -17.57
C ALA A 254 -3.43 -7.36 -17.14
N PRO A 255 -2.22 -7.85 -16.78
CA PRO A 255 -1.13 -7.02 -16.23
C PRO A 255 -0.76 -5.81 -17.10
N LYS A 256 -0.83 -5.93 -18.42
CA LYS A 256 -0.57 -4.82 -19.34
C LYS A 256 -1.54 -3.65 -19.17
N LEU A 257 -2.83 -3.94 -19.04
CA LEU A 257 -3.85 -2.92 -18.85
C LEU A 257 -3.81 -2.38 -17.43
N ALA A 258 -3.64 -3.27 -16.43
CA ALA A 258 -3.49 -2.88 -15.03
C ALA A 258 -2.30 -1.92 -14.83
N LEU A 259 -1.15 -2.21 -15.45
CA LEU A 259 0.02 -1.33 -15.40
C LEU A 259 -0.27 0.04 -16.00
N LYS A 260 -0.89 0.07 -17.20
CA LYS A 260 -1.24 1.33 -17.86
C LYS A 260 -2.12 2.21 -16.96
N ASN A 261 -3.21 1.66 -16.47
CA ASN A 261 -4.17 2.39 -15.63
C ASN A 261 -3.52 2.86 -14.31
N ALA A 262 -2.69 2.01 -13.66
CA ALA A 262 -1.99 2.35 -12.44
C ALA A 262 -0.98 3.49 -12.65
N VAL A 263 -0.23 3.49 -13.76
CA VAL A 263 0.69 4.57 -14.14
C VAL A 263 -0.06 5.87 -14.41
N GLU A 264 -1.20 5.82 -15.11
CA GLU A 264 -2.04 7.01 -15.36
C GLU A 264 -2.55 7.60 -14.04
N LEU A 265 -3.10 6.79 -13.15
CA LEU A 265 -3.58 7.24 -11.83
C LEU A 265 -2.46 7.85 -10.98
N ALA A 266 -1.31 7.17 -10.87
CA ALA A 266 -0.16 7.67 -10.13
C ALA A 266 0.39 8.98 -10.71
N SER A 267 0.35 9.14 -12.04
CA SER A 267 0.76 10.40 -12.69
C SER A 267 -0.21 11.54 -12.41
N MET A 268 -1.51 11.25 -12.34
CA MET A 268 -2.50 12.27 -12.01
C MET A 268 -2.50 12.62 -10.51
N SER A 269 -2.20 11.67 -9.63
CA SER A 269 -2.16 11.93 -8.18
C SER A 269 -1.14 13.01 -7.80
N VAL A 270 -0.01 13.08 -8.48
CA VAL A 270 1.04 14.09 -8.19
C VAL A 270 0.65 15.52 -8.56
N THR A 271 -0.51 15.76 -9.15
CA THR A 271 -1.03 17.09 -9.49
C THR A 271 -1.76 17.78 -8.33
N ALA A 272 -1.90 17.11 -7.19
CA ALA A 272 -2.49 17.65 -5.97
C ALA A 272 -1.70 17.18 -4.73
N PHE A 273 -2.08 17.65 -3.55
CA PHE A 273 -1.49 17.19 -2.30
C PHE A 273 -2.15 15.89 -1.81
N GLY A 274 -1.32 14.96 -1.29
CA GLY A 274 -1.79 13.72 -0.70
C GLY A 274 -2.69 12.92 -1.67
N ILE A 275 -3.91 12.60 -1.23
CA ILE A 275 -4.90 11.85 -2.02
C ILE A 275 -6.04 12.70 -2.58
N ASP A 276 -5.92 14.03 -2.51
CA ASP A 276 -7.01 14.95 -2.90
C ASP A 276 -7.47 14.76 -4.35
N HIS A 277 -6.54 14.47 -5.28
CA HIS A 277 -6.90 14.17 -6.66
C HIS A 277 -7.80 12.94 -6.76
N ILE A 278 -7.51 11.91 -5.99
CA ILE A 278 -8.25 10.63 -6.01
C ILE A 278 -9.66 10.85 -5.45
N ILE A 279 -9.78 11.57 -4.32
CA ILE A 279 -11.07 11.87 -3.70
C ILE A 279 -11.95 12.67 -4.64
N ARG A 280 -11.43 13.75 -5.24
CA ARG A 280 -12.21 14.66 -6.13
C ARG A 280 -12.75 13.99 -7.39
N ASN A 281 -12.09 12.95 -7.88
CA ASN A 281 -12.46 12.26 -9.13
C ASN A 281 -13.16 10.91 -8.87
N ARG A 282 -13.67 10.68 -7.67
CA ARG A 282 -14.40 9.45 -7.33
C ARG A 282 -15.91 9.54 -7.62
N THR A 283 -16.42 10.73 -7.83
CA THR A 283 -17.84 11.01 -8.17
C THR A 283 -18.14 10.83 -9.64
#